data_9f79c5247fb9beb2f28ec45c02388e9a
#
_entry.id   9f79c5247fb9beb2f28ec45c02388e9a
#
_cell.length_a   1.000
_cell.length_b   1.000
_cell.length_c   1.000
_cell.angle_alpha   90.00
_cell.angle_beta   90.00
_cell.angle_gamma   90.00
#
_symmetry.space_group_name_H-M   'P 1'
#
loop_
_entity.id
_entity.type
_entity.pdbx_description
1 polymer ?
#
loop_
_entity_poly.entity_id
_entity_poly.type
_entity_poly.pdbx_seq_one_letter_code
_entity_poly.pdbx_strand_id
1 'polypeptide(L)'
;YNEDLKKNLEDFVESLKTVVFQKDLGTIYAKVERTKELGEFIGKNIDDNKIDNILRTIHLAKADLMSNMIGEKEFTKLQGFMGHQYALVAGEDRNVALGIEEHYLPRFQGDSLPTTLEGAVAGIADKVDTLVGCFGIGLIPSGSKDPYALRRATLGIVNVLLNSKISISIKGLIENSLDIYESHGILKTSKVEVFDDIYEFFKQRIINVFTDKGYKKDILNAVVNVNFDNLVELEHKVQTLEKVSIEPEFNEIINLLKRIENIIKDSKTSEINKELLKDEAEIALVNFAEEFNLKAQTELSNNNYEKYFKDILSGKTIINNFFESVMVMDKDEMIKNNRIAILKSLDNAFKQVADIKVID
;
A
#
# COMPACT_ATOMS: atom_id res chain seq x y z
N TYR A 1 -30.16 -9.33 -26.52
CA TYR A 1 -30.37 -8.06 -25.81
C TYR A 1 -31.84 -7.92 -25.37
N ASN A 2 -32.79 -7.86 -26.30
CA ASN A 2 -34.21 -7.64 -25.97
C ASN A 2 -34.82 -8.74 -25.08
N GLU A 3 -34.36 -9.96 -25.17
CA GLU A 3 -34.79 -11.04 -24.28
C GLU A 3 -34.19 -10.84 -22.86
N ASP A 4 -32.97 -10.33 -22.77
CA ASP A 4 -32.33 -10.03 -21.47
C ASP A 4 -33.06 -8.90 -20.74
N LEU A 5 -33.55 -7.88 -21.46
CA LEU A 5 -34.32 -6.77 -20.87
C LEU A 5 -35.69 -7.20 -20.27
N LYS A 6 -36.16 -8.41 -20.53
CA LYS A 6 -37.36 -8.97 -19.91
C LYS A 6 -37.11 -9.55 -18.50
N LYS A 7 -35.85 -9.74 -18.13
CA LYS A 7 -35.43 -10.27 -16.83
C LYS A 7 -35.06 -9.14 -15.89
N ASN A 8 -35.27 -9.38 -14.59
CA ASN A 8 -34.78 -8.49 -13.57
C ASN A 8 -33.26 -8.70 -13.37
N LEU A 9 -32.51 -7.64 -13.05
CA LEU A 9 -31.09 -7.75 -12.71
C LEU A 9 -30.82 -8.70 -11.55
N GLU A 10 -31.72 -8.73 -10.56
CA GLU A 10 -31.62 -9.66 -9.43
C GLU A 10 -31.70 -11.13 -9.85
N ASP A 11 -32.46 -11.45 -10.90
CA ASP A 11 -32.53 -12.82 -11.43
C ASP A 11 -31.17 -13.24 -12.02
N PHE A 12 -30.45 -12.31 -12.63
CA PHE A 12 -29.08 -12.56 -13.12
C PHE A 12 -28.12 -12.76 -11.94
N VAL A 13 -28.19 -11.92 -10.90
CA VAL A 13 -27.36 -12.08 -9.69
C VAL A 13 -27.61 -13.44 -9.03
N GLU A 14 -28.86 -13.85 -8.84
CA GLU A 14 -29.20 -15.15 -8.28
C GLU A 14 -28.65 -16.32 -9.13
N SER A 15 -28.65 -16.17 -10.45
CA SER A 15 -28.11 -17.17 -11.37
C SER A 15 -26.59 -17.36 -11.24
N LEU A 16 -25.85 -16.37 -10.69
CA LEU A 16 -24.41 -16.50 -10.42
C LEU A 16 -24.07 -17.61 -9.40
N LYS A 17 -25.06 -18.08 -8.62
CA LYS A 17 -24.92 -19.23 -7.72
C LYS A 17 -24.58 -20.53 -8.46
N THR A 18 -24.89 -20.61 -9.74
CA THR A 18 -24.63 -21.78 -10.59
C THR A 18 -23.26 -21.74 -11.29
N VAL A 19 -22.57 -20.59 -11.27
CA VAL A 19 -21.30 -20.38 -11.97
C VAL A 19 -20.14 -20.52 -11.00
N VAL A 20 -19.29 -21.52 -11.21
CA VAL A 20 -18.08 -21.72 -10.42
C VAL A 20 -17.03 -20.68 -10.80
N PHE A 21 -16.56 -19.89 -9.82
CA PHE A 21 -15.40 -19.02 -10.00
C PHE A 21 -14.11 -19.84 -9.99
N GLN A 22 -13.90 -20.59 -8.92
CA GLN A 22 -12.81 -21.54 -8.75
C GLN A 22 -13.26 -22.62 -7.75
N LYS A 23 -12.81 -23.86 -7.96
CA LYS A 23 -13.31 -25.05 -7.21
C LYS A 23 -13.25 -24.87 -5.68
N ASP A 24 -12.16 -24.30 -5.18
CA ASP A 24 -11.92 -24.14 -3.74
C ASP A 24 -12.42 -22.78 -3.21
N LEU A 25 -12.68 -21.80 -4.09
CA LEU A 25 -13.16 -20.46 -3.74
C LEU A 25 -14.68 -20.27 -3.93
N GLY A 26 -15.35 -21.30 -4.47
CA GLY A 26 -16.80 -21.31 -4.65
C GLY A 26 -17.29 -20.66 -5.94
N THR A 27 -18.52 -20.15 -5.90
CA THR A 27 -19.22 -19.55 -7.06
C THR A 27 -18.89 -18.08 -7.26
N ILE A 28 -19.29 -17.53 -8.42
CA ILE A 28 -19.22 -16.07 -8.65
C ILE A 28 -20.11 -15.33 -7.66
N TYR A 29 -21.27 -15.88 -7.28
CA TYR A 29 -22.12 -15.31 -6.23
C TYR A 29 -21.39 -15.23 -4.88
N ALA A 30 -20.73 -16.29 -4.45
CA ALA A 30 -19.94 -16.29 -3.21
C ALA A 30 -18.81 -15.24 -3.26
N LYS A 31 -18.17 -15.07 -4.43
CA LYS A 31 -17.19 -14.00 -4.64
C LYS A 31 -17.82 -12.62 -4.50
N VAL A 32 -19.00 -12.38 -5.09
CA VAL A 32 -19.71 -11.09 -4.97
C VAL A 32 -20.01 -10.78 -3.50
N GLU A 33 -20.47 -11.75 -2.70
CA GLU A 33 -20.75 -11.52 -1.28
C GLU A 33 -19.48 -11.14 -0.50
N ARG A 34 -18.36 -11.85 -0.66
CA ARG A 34 -17.07 -11.46 -0.04
C ARG A 34 -16.60 -10.09 -0.52
N THR A 35 -16.76 -9.79 -1.80
CA THR A 35 -16.39 -8.49 -2.38
C THR A 35 -17.24 -7.36 -1.79
N LYS A 36 -18.53 -7.62 -1.45
CA LYS A 36 -19.39 -6.64 -0.76
C LYS A 36 -18.87 -6.33 0.65
N GLU A 37 -18.52 -7.37 1.43
CA GLU A 37 -17.95 -7.16 2.77
C GLU A 37 -16.68 -6.32 2.72
N LEU A 38 -15.78 -6.62 1.77
CA LEU A 38 -14.56 -5.83 1.57
C LEU A 38 -14.85 -4.42 1.04
N GLY A 39 -15.83 -4.27 0.14
CA GLY A 39 -16.28 -2.99 -0.39
C GLY A 39 -16.87 -2.08 0.70
N GLU A 40 -17.60 -2.66 1.65
CA GLU A 40 -18.11 -1.94 2.83
C GLU A 40 -16.96 -1.45 3.72
N PHE A 41 -15.96 -2.29 3.98
CA PHE A 41 -14.75 -1.89 4.71
C PHE A 41 -14.04 -0.73 4.02
N ILE A 42 -13.83 -0.80 2.70
CA ILE A 42 -13.18 0.26 1.94
C ILE A 42 -14.03 1.54 1.98
N GLY A 43 -15.34 1.44 1.72
CA GLY A 43 -16.27 2.58 1.71
C GLY A 43 -16.27 3.34 3.03
N LYS A 44 -16.33 2.64 4.17
CA LYS A 44 -16.28 3.23 5.52
C LYS A 44 -14.99 4.01 5.79
N ASN A 45 -13.87 3.62 5.17
CA ASN A 45 -12.60 4.32 5.32
C ASN A 45 -12.43 5.51 4.37
N ILE A 46 -13.34 5.70 3.40
CA ILE A 46 -13.22 6.75 2.39
C ILE A 46 -14.37 7.76 2.47
N ASP A 47 -15.61 7.30 2.34
CA ASP A 47 -16.81 8.14 2.33
C ASP A 47 -18.06 7.30 2.67
N ASP A 48 -18.52 7.40 3.91
CA ASP A 48 -19.71 6.68 4.41
C ASP A 48 -20.97 6.97 3.57
N ASN A 49 -21.10 8.16 2.99
CA ASN A 49 -22.27 8.55 2.18
C ASN A 49 -22.36 7.81 0.84
N LYS A 50 -21.28 7.15 0.43
CA LYS A 50 -21.20 6.43 -0.85
C LYS A 50 -21.34 4.91 -0.72
N ILE A 51 -21.43 4.39 0.49
CA ILE A 51 -21.44 2.95 0.77
C ILE A 51 -22.57 2.25 0.02
N ASP A 52 -23.79 2.78 0.05
CA ASP A 52 -24.95 2.14 -0.60
C ASP A 52 -24.72 1.98 -2.11
N ASN A 53 -24.22 3.02 -2.79
CA ASN A 53 -23.91 2.96 -4.21
C ASN A 53 -22.75 2.02 -4.52
N ILE A 54 -21.71 1.99 -3.69
CA ILE A 54 -20.57 1.07 -3.79
C ILE A 54 -21.07 -0.38 -3.67
N LEU A 55 -21.85 -0.70 -2.65
CA LEU A 55 -22.40 -2.04 -2.44
C LEU A 55 -23.36 -2.45 -3.56
N ARG A 56 -24.18 -1.51 -4.06
CA ARG A 56 -25.06 -1.77 -5.20
C ARG A 56 -24.25 -2.07 -6.46
N THR A 57 -23.20 -1.30 -6.72
CA THR A 57 -22.28 -1.53 -7.84
C THR A 57 -21.66 -2.93 -7.77
N ILE A 58 -21.11 -3.32 -6.61
CA ILE A 58 -20.51 -4.63 -6.41
C ILE A 58 -21.54 -5.76 -6.59
N HIS A 59 -22.73 -5.58 -6.05
CA HIS A 59 -23.81 -6.56 -6.16
C HIS A 59 -24.17 -6.86 -7.61
N LEU A 60 -24.22 -5.85 -8.46
CA LEU A 60 -24.60 -5.97 -9.86
C LEU A 60 -23.41 -6.22 -10.80
N ALA A 61 -22.17 -6.05 -10.34
CA ALA A 61 -20.96 -6.01 -11.17
C ALA A 61 -20.76 -7.21 -12.10
N LYS A 62 -21.24 -8.38 -11.70
CA LYS A 62 -21.11 -9.64 -12.49
C LYS A 62 -22.42 -10.15 -13.05
N ALA A 63 -23.52 -9.43 -12.88
CA ALA A 63 -24.85 -9.87 -13.29
C ALA A 63 -24.94 -10.15 -14.80
N ASP A 64 -24.29 -9.33 -15.62
CA ASP A 64 -24.28 -9.46 -17.07
C ASP A 64 -23.67 -10.77 -17.59
N LEU A 65 -22.85 -11.46 -16.80
CA LEU A 65 -22.33 -12.80 -17.13
C LEU A 65 -23.44 -13.82 -17.40
N MET A 66 -24.63 -13.60 -16.84
CA MET A 66 -25.79 -14.47 -16.98
C MET A 66 -26.75 -14.03 -18.08
N SER A 67 -26.42 -12.95 -18.79
CA SER A 67 -27.20 -12.50 -19.95
C SER A 67 -26.96 -13.39 -21.16
N ASN A 68 -27.99 -13.52 -22.02
CA ASN A 68 -27.83 -14.21 -23.31
C ASN A 68 -26.76 -13.52 -24.17
N MET A 69 -26.64 -12.17 -24.09
CA MET A 69 -25.64 -11.41 -24.83
C MET A 69 -24.22 -11.87 -24.49
N ILE A 70 -23.86 -11.94 -23.20
CA ILE A 70 -22.51 -12.33 -22.79
C ILE A 70 -22.29 -13.85 -22.93
N GLY A 71 -23.35 -14.65 -22.90
CA GLY A 71 -23.31 -16.09 -23.18
C GLY A 71 -22.85 -16.43 -24.60
N GLU A 72 -23.04 -15.51 -25.56
CA GLU A 72 -22.57 -15.67 -26.94
C GLU A 72 -21.05 -15.37 -27.02
N LYS A 73 -20.27 -16.32 -27.53
CA LYS A 73 -18.80 -16.25 -27.58
C LYS A 73 -18.25 -14.95 -28.21
N GLU A 74 -18.94 -14.43 -29.22
CA GLU A 74 -18.53 -13.22 -29.93
C GLU A 74 -18.64 -11.97 -29.08
N PHE A 75 -19.54 -11.95 -28.08
CA PHE A 75 -19.86 -10.80 -27.26
C PHE A 75 -19.28 -10.85 -25.84
N THR A 76 -18.52 -11.89 -25.49
CA THR A 76 -17.88 -12.00 -24.17
C THR A 76 -16.98 -10.80 -23.81
N LYS A 77 -16.46 -10.09 -24.81
CA LYS A 77 -15.65 -8.88 -24.60
C LYS A 77 -16.46 -7.67 -24.11
N LEU A 78 -17.79 -7.74 -24.18
CA LEU A 78 -18.70 -6.70 -23.73
C LEU A 78 -19.06 -6.81 -22.24
N GLN A 79 -18.39 -7.70 -21.50
CA GLN A 79 -18.54 -7.80 -20.05
C GLN A 79 -18.29 -6.45 -19.39
N GLY A 80 -19.14 -6.10 -18.43
CA GLY A 80 -19.16 -4.80 -17.78
C GLY A 80 -19.91 -3.75 -18.59
N PHE A 81 -19.59 -3.58 -19.88
CA PHE A 81 -20.34 -2.66 -20.75
C PHE A 81 -21.82 -3.03 -20.82
N MET A 82 -22.14 -4.32 -21.03
CA MET A 82 -23.53 -4.76 -21.04
C MET A 82 -24.20 -4.63 -19.67
N GLY A 83 -23.47 -4.92 -18.60
CA GLY A 83 -23.95 -4.68 -17.24
C GLY A 83 -24.32 -3.22 -17.00
N HIS A 84 -23.49 -2.28 -17.45
CA HIS A 84 -23.77 -0.84 -17.45
C HIS A 84 -25.07 -0.53 -18.20
N GLN A 85 -25.21 -1.02 -19.45
CA GLN A 85 -26.40 -0.75 -20.25
C GLN A 85 -27.67 -1.32 -19.62
N TYR A 86 -27.63 -2.54 -19.10
CA TYR A 86 -28.77 -3.15 -18.40
C TYR A 86 -29.14 -2.38 -17.13
N ALA A 87 -28.16 -1.92 -16.36
CA ALA A 87 -28.38 -1.13 -15.16
C ALA A 87 -29.05 0.20 -15.47
N LEU A 88 -28.61 0.91 -16.52
CA LEU A 88 -29.26 2.16 -16.95
C LEU A 88 -30.73 1.93 -17.35
N VAL A 89 -31.03 0.86 -18.10
CA VAL A 89 -32.40 0.54 -18.51
C VAL A 89 -33.27 0.16 -17.31
N ALA A 90 -32.66 -0.50 -16.30
CA ALA A 90 -33.34 -0.84 -15.05
C ALA A 90 -33.58 0.36 -14.12
N GLY A 91 -33.01 1.54 -14.43
CA GLY A 91 -33.19 2.76 -13.65
C GLY A 91 -32.23 2.88 -12.46
N GLU A 92 -31.13 2.14 -12.44
CA GLU A 92 -30.08 2.30 -11.44
C GLU A 92 -29.43 3.69 -11.51
N ASP A 93 -28.83 4.13 -10.39
CA ASP A 93 -28.03 5.34 -10.34
C ASP A 93 -26.92 5.33 -11.42
N ARG A 94 -26.64 6.47 -12.01
CA ARG A 94 -25.66 6.57 -13.13
C ARG A 94 -24.25 6.16 -12.71
N ASN A 95 -23.84 6.49 -11.48
CA ASN A 95 -22.51 6.12 -10.97
C ASN A 95 -22.47 4.61 -10.67
N VAL A 96 -23.57 4.03 -10.17
CA VAL A 96 -23.70 2.57 -10.00
C VAL A 96 -23.58 1.89 -11.36
N ALA A 97 -24.35 2.33 -12.35
CA ALA A 97 -24.32 1.75 -13.69
C ALA A 97 -22.91 1.86 -14.32
N LEU A 98 -22.29 3.03 -14.28
CA LEU A 98 -20.94 3.22 -14.81
C LEU A 98 -19.90 2.42 -14.02
N GLY A 99 -20.03 2.37 -12.69
CA GLY A 99 -19.17 1.59 -11.81
C GLY A 99 -19.17 0.09 -12.14
N ILE A 100 -20.31 -0.45 -12.61
CA ILE A 100 -20.41 -1.84 -13.10
C ILE A 100 -19.47 -2.07 -14.30
N GLU A 101 -19.31 -1.13 -15.20
CA GLU A 101 -18.34 -1.24 -16.30
C GLU A 101 -16.92 -1.04 -15.80
N GLU A 102 -16.70 0.00 -15.00
CA GLU A 102 -15.39 0.46 -14.57
C GLU A 102 -14.69 -0.49 -13.58
N HIS A 103 -15.40 -1.38 -12.85
CA HIS A 103 -14.76 -2.29 -11.92
C HIS A 103 -13.76 -3.27 -12.58
N TYR A 104 -13.88 -3.49 -13.89
CA TYR A 104 -12.90 -4.28 -14.63
C TYR A 104 -11.59 -3.51 -14.90
N LEU A 105 -11.63 -2.17 -14.85
CA LEU A 105 -10.47 -1.34 -15.17
C LEU A 105 -9.39 -1.38 -14.04
N PRO A 106 -8.11 -1.25 -14.44
CA PRO A 106 -7.58 -1.45 -15.78
C PRO A 106 -7.54 -2.95 -16.15
N ARG A 107 -7.88 -3.29 -17.39
CA ARG A 107 -7.87 -4.68 -17.89
C ARG A 107 -6.46 -5.13 -18.31
N PHE A 108 -5.62 -4.16 -18.72
CA PHE A 108 -4.24 -4.38 -19.15
C PHE A 108 -3.39 -3.14 -18.83
N GLN A 109 -2.08 -3.25 -19.00
CA GLN A 109 -1.16 -2.13 -18.76
C GLN A 109 -1.41 -0.99 -19.76
N GLY A 110 -1.62 0.24 -19.24
CA GLY A 110 -1.94 1.42 -20.05
C GLY A 110 -3.43 1.57 -20.38
N ASP A 111 -4.31 0.70 -19.87
CA ASP A 111 -5.76 0.86 -19.97
C ASP A 111 -6.25 2.07 -19.15
N SER A 112 -7.47 2.53 -19.46
CA SER A 112 -8.14 3.56 -18.67
C SER A 112 -8.29 3.15 -17.22
N LEU A 113 -8.38 4.13 -16.33
CA LEU A 113 -8.67 3.92 -14.92
C LEU A 113 -10.11 4.33 -14.59
N PRO A 114 -10.74 3.77 -13.54
CA PRO A 114 -12.07 4.18 -13.13
C PRO A 114 -12.16 5.69 -12.89
N THR A 115 -13.28 6.28 -13.28
CA THR A 115 -13.60 7.70 -13.05
C THR A 115 -14.57 7.90 -11.91
N THR A 116 -15.34 6.85 -11.55
CA THR A 116 -16.27 6.85 -10.43
C THR A 116 -15.62 6.22 -9.20
N LEU A 117 -16.00 6.68 -8.00
CA LEU A 117 -15.57 6.06 -6.75
C LEU A 117 -16.14 4.64 -6.62
N GLU A 118 -17.38 4.46 -7.05
CA GLU A 118 -18.09 3.19 -7.05
C GLU A 118 -17.32 2.13 -7.88
N GLY A 119 -16.90 2.48 -9.10
CA GLY A 119 -16.10 1.61 -9.96
C GLY A 119 -14.69 1.34 -9.41
N ALA A 120 -14.04 2.37 -8.85
CA ALA A 120 -12.73 2.24 -8.23
C ALA A 120 -12.76 1.26 -7.06
N VAL A 121 -13.69 1.44 -6.11
CA VAL A 121 -13.82 0.58 -4.92
C VAL A 121 -14.23 -0.84 -5.31
N ALA A 122 -15.23 -0.99 -6.18
CA ALA A 122 -15.66 -2.31 -6.67
C ALA A 122 -14.50 -3.06 -7.36
N GLY A 123 -13.71 -2.35 -8.17
CA GLY A 123 -12.55 -2.92 -8.87
C GLY A 123 -11.41 -3.30 -7.92
N ILE A 124 -11.14 -2.50 -6.88
CA ILE A 124 -10.15 -2.84 -5.84
C ILE A 124 -10.62 -4.08 -5.08
N ALA A 125 -11.86 -4.07 -4.58
CA ALA A 125 -12.40 -5.16 -3.78
C ALA A 125 -12.43 -6.49 -4.56
N ASP A 126 -12.87 -6.49 -5.83
CA ASP A 126 -12.89 -7.66 -6.71
C ASP A 126 -11.50 -8.26 -6.94
N LYS A 127 -10.49 -7.37 -7.13
CA LYS A 127 -9.10 -7.79 -7.37
C LYS A 127 -8.41 -8.28 -6.09
N VAL A 128 -8.67 -7.62 -4.94
CA VAL A 128 -8.14 -8.06 -3.63
C VAL A 128 -8.75 -9.39 -3.22
N ASP A 129 -10.07 -9.60 -3.38
CA ASP A 129 -10.71 -10.90 -3.13
C ASP A 129 -10.05 -12.01 -3.97
N THR A 130 -9.82 -11.77 -5.25
CA THR A 130 -9.16 -12.75 -6.12
C THR A 130 -7.72 -13.04 -5.65
N LEU A 131 -6.96 -12.00 -5.31
CA LEU A 131 -5.57 -12.12 -4.87
C LEU A 131 -5.48 -12.93 -3.58
N VAL A 132 -6.22 -12.53 -2.55
CA VAL A 132 -6.21 -13.18 -1.23
C VAL A 132 -6.73 -14.61 -1.33
N GLY A 133 -7.82 -14.85 -2.09
CA GLY A 133 -8.35 -16.17 -2.30
C GLY A 133 -7.36 -17.12 -2.97
N CYS A 134 -6.70 -16.68 -4.05
CA CYS A 134 -5.70 -17.49 -4.73
C CYS A 134 -4.51 -17.83 -3.83
N PHE A 135 -3.94 -16.84 -3.14
CA PHE A 135 -2.84 -17.08 -2.20
C PHE A 135 -3.27 -17.98 -1.04
N GLY A 136 -4.47 -17.77 -0.49
CA GLY A 136 -5.04 -18.55 0.61
C GLY A 136 -5.24 -20.04 0.32
N ILE A 137 -5.37 -20.41 -0.96
CA ILE A 137 -5.45 -21.81 -1.40
C ILE A 137 -4.18 -22.33 -2.07
N GLY A 138 -3.06 -21.54 -2.02
CA GLY A 138 -1.76 -21.93 -2.53
C GLY A 138 -1.55 -21.73 -4.03
N LEU A 139 -2.40 -20.96 -4.71
CA LEU A 139 -2.26 -20.62 -6.13
C LEU A 139 -1.41 -19.35 -6.32
N ILE A 140 -0.15 -19.43 -5.90
CA ILE A 140 0.81 -18.31 -5.94
C ILE A 140 1.49 -18.27 -7.31
N PRO A 141 1.58 -17.08 -7.97
CA PRO A 141 2.29 -16.93 -9.24
C PRO A 141 3.78 -17.27 -9.13
N SER A 142 4.28 -18.14 -10.00
CA SER A 142 5.68 -18.54 -10.03
C SER A 142 6.30 -18.41 -11.42
N GLY A 143 7.49 -17.82 -11.54
CA GLY A 143 8.15 -17.59 -12.83
C GLY A 143 7.20 -16.86 -13.81
N SER A 144 6.99 -17.45 -15.01
CA SER A 144 6.05 -16.92 -16.01
C SER A 144 4.59 -17.36 -15.81
N LYS A 145 4.34 -18.28 -14.87
CA LYS A 145 2.98 -18.83 -14.64
C LYS A 145 2.17 -17.89 -13.72
N ASP A 146 1.08 -17.37 -14.25
CA ASP A 146 0.13 -16.53 -13.53
C ASP A 146 -1.29 -16.70 -14.15
N PRO A 147 -1.92 -17.87 -13.94
CA PRO A 147 -3.19 -18.22 -14.62
C PRO A 147 -4.34 -17.31 -14.22
N TYR A 148 -4.32 -16.70 -13.05
CA TYR A 148 -5.33 -15.77 -12.56
C TYR A 148 -4.95 -14.29 -12.76
N ALA A 149 -3.83 -14.02 -13.44
CA ALA A 149 -3.32 -12.67 -13.71
C ALA A 149 -3.15 -11.81 -12.43
N LEU A 150 -2.71 -12.43 -11.33
CA LEU A 150 -2.61 -11.76 -10.02
C LEU A 150 -1.60 -10.61 -10.03
N ARG A 151 -0.50 -10.73 -10.82
CA ARG A 151 0.46 -9.62 -10.98
C ARG A 151 -0.20 -8.40 -11.60
N ARG A 152 -1.00 -8.61 -12.66
CA ARG A 152 -1.74 -7.53 -13.33
C ARG A 152 -2.85 -6.98 -12.44
N ALA A 153 -3.55 -7.84 -11.70
CA ALA A 153 -4.56 -7.41 -10.75
C ALA A 153 -3.97 -6.47 -9.68
N THR A 154 -2.82 -6.85 -9.09
CA THR A 154 -2.13 -6.05 -8.07
C THR A 154 -1.61 -4.72 -8.63
N LEU A 155 -1.03 -4.71 -9.86
CA LEU A 155 -0.69 -3.47 -10.56
C LEU A 155 -1.91 -2.59 -10.77
N GLY A 156 -3.05 -3.18 -11.13
CA GLY A 156 -4.33 -2.47 -11.26
C GLY A 156 -4.78 -1.82 -9.95
N ILE A 157 -4.71 -2.56 -8.82
CA ILE A 157 -5.04 -2.01 -7.49
C ILE A 157 -4.16 -0.80 -7.19
N VAL A 158 -2.84 -0.92 -7.33
CA VAL A 158 -1.89 0.17 -7.07
C VAL A 158 -2.20 1.41 -7.91
N ASN A 159 -2.42 1.23 -9.21
CA ASN A 159 -2.74 2.35 -10.12
C ASN A 159 -4.08 3.01 -9.77
N VAL A 160 -5.12 2.24 -9.43
CA VAL A 160 -6.42 2.80 -9.05
C VAL A 160 -6.32 3.57 -7.74
N LEU A 161 -5.66 3.03 -6.71
CA LEU A 161 -5.44 3.72 -5.44
C LEU A 161 -4.76 5.07 -5.62
N LEU A 162 -3.68 5.12 -6.43
CA LEU A 162 -2.95 6.35 -6.71
C LEU A 162 -3.76 7.36 -7.53
N ASN A 163 -4.40 6.90 -8.62
CA ASN A 163 -5.16 7.78 -9.50
C ASN A 163 -6.38 8.40 -8.83
N SER A 164 -7.14 7.56 -8.10
CA SER A 164 -8.34 8.00 -7.38
C SER A 164 -8.02 8.65 -6.03
N LYS A 165 -6.75 8.76 -5.66
CA LYS A 165 -6.25 9.30 -4.38
C LYS A 165 -6.92 8.66 -3.17
N ILE A 166 -7.15 7.35 -3.25
CA ILE A 166 -7.75 6.57 -2.18
C ILE A 166 -6.68 6.29 -1.13
N SER A 167 -6.80 6.98 0.01
CA SER A 167 -5.91 6.85 1.15
C SER A 167 -6.40 5.73 2.06
N ILE A 168 -5.87 4.52 1.88
CA ILE A 168 -6.24 3.33 2.65
C ILE A 168 -5.00 2.48 2.94
N SER A 169 -5.02 1.78 4.09
CA SER A 169 -3.98 0.85 4.50
C SER A 169 -4.02 -0.42 3.62
N ILE A 170 -2.89 -0.74 2.97
CA ILE A 170 -2.71 -2.00 2.24
C ILE A 170 -2.77 -3.19 3.21
N LYS A 171 -2.16 -3.06 4.39
CA LYS A 171 -2.26 -4.07 5.45
C LYS A 171 -3.71 -4.31 5.83
N GLY A 172 -4.45 -3.23 6.09
CA GLY A 172 -5.87 -3.30 6.42
C GLY A 172 -6.72 -3.97 5.33
N LEU A 173 -6.44 -3.70 4.05
CA LEU A 173 -7.09 -4.38 2.93
C LEU A 173 -6.82 -5.90 2.93
N ILE A 174 -5.57 -6.29 3.13
CA ILE A 174 -5.17 -7.70 3.15
C ILE A 174 -5.76 -8.40 4.38
N GLU A 175 -5.63 -7.81 5.56
CA GLU A 175 -6.13 -8.37 6.83
C GLU A 175 -7.63 -8.55 6.80
N ASN A 176 -8.39 -7.52 6.40
CA ASN A 176 -9.84 -7.60 6.31
C ASN A 176 -10.29 -8.69 5.32
N SER A 177 -9.66 -8.78 4.14
CA SER A 177 -9.97 -9.84 3.19
C SER A 177 -9.61 -11.23 3.73
N LEU A 178 -8.49 -11.37 4.45
CA LEU A 178 -8.11 -12.63 5.11
C LEU A 178 -9.11 -13.03 6.20
N ASP A 179 -9.62 -12.07 6.98
CA ASP A 179 -10.65 -12.32 8.00
C ASP A 179 -11.94 -12.86 7.36
N ILE A 180 -12.34 -12.29 6.22
CA ILE A 180 -13.50 -12.79 5.44
C ILE A 180 -13.26 -14.25 5.01
N TYR A 181 -12.10 -14.54 4.41
CA TYR A 181 -11.78 -15.92 3.97
C TYR A 181 -11.67 -16.91 5.13
N GLU A 182 -11.12 -16.50 6.26
CA GLU A 182 -11.01 -17.31 7.48
C GLU A 182 -12.39 -17.63 8.05
N SER A 183 -13.30 -16.64 8.11
CA SER A 183 -14.68 -16.83 8.60
C SER A 183 -15.48 -17.82 7.76
N HIS A 184 -15.18 -17.92 6.46
CA HIS A 184 -15.76 -18.89 5.54
C HIS A 184 -15.05 -20.26 5.53
N GLY A 185 -13.95 -20.42 6.29
CA GLY A 185 -13.20 -21.69 6.35
C GLY A 185 -12.50 -22.08 5.06
N ILE A 186 -12.11 -21.10 4.22
CA ILE A 186 -11.57 -21.34 2.88
C ILE A 186 -10.03 -21.43 2.87
N LEU A 187 -9.36 -20.79 3.84
CA LEU A 187 -7.90 -20.75 3.87
C LEU A 187 -7.31 -22.16 4.06
N LYS A 188 -6.34 -22.51 3.22
CA LYS A 188 -5.57 -23.77 3.28
C LYS A 188 -4.19 -23.58 3.90
N THR A 189 -3.73 -22.34 3.99
CA THR A 189 -2.43 -21.93 4.53
C THR A 189 -2.67 -21.00 5.71
N SER A 190 -1.67 -20.87 6.58
CA SER A 190 -1.73 -19.98 7.74
C SER A 190 -1.97 -18.54 7.30
N LYS A 191 -2.88 -17.85 7.98
CA LYS A 191 -3.22 -16.44 7.71
C LYS A 191 -1.98 -15.53 7.70
N VAL A 192 -1.03 -15.78 8.62
CA VAL A 192 0.21 -15.00 8.72
C VAL A 192 1.09 -15.19 7.49
N GLU A 193 1.29 -16.44 7.05
CA GLU A 193 2.09 -16.73 5.85
C GLU A 193 1.47 -16.09 4.60
N VAL A 194 0.14 -16.22 4.44
CA VAL A 194 -0.58 -15.61 3.31
C VAL A 194 -0.46 -14.08 3.33
N PHE A 195 -0.57 -13.48 4.52
CA PHE A 195 -0.38 -12.03 4.68
C PHE A 195 1.01 -11.58 4.23
N ASP A 196 2.06 -12.23 4.75
CA ASP A 196 3.45 -11.87 4.45
C ASP A 196 3.75 -12.01 2.94
N ASP A 197 3.30 -13.10 2.33
CA ASP A 197 3.46 -13.35 0.90
C ASP A 197 2.76 -12.28 0.05
N ILE A 198 1.53 -11.90 0.39
CA ILE A 198 0.77 -10.88 -0.34
C ILE A 198 1.38 -9.50 -0.12
N TYR A 199 1.81 -9.18 1.11
CA TYR A 199 2.40 -7.89 1.42
C TYR A 199 3.71 -7.66 0.64
N GLU A 200 4.57 -8.68 0.59
CA GLU A 200 5.78 -8.63 -0.25
C GLU A 200 5.43 -8.60 -1.76
N PHE A 201 4.37 -9.31 -2.16
CA PHE A 201 3.87 -9.26 -3.53
C PHE A 201 3.42 -7.86 -3.92
N PHE A 202 2.75 -7.12 -3.04
CA PHE A 202 2.42 -5.70 -3.25
C PHE A 202 3.67 -4.83 -3.37
N LYS A 203 4.64 -5.00 -2.46
CA LYS A 203 5.88 -4.22 -2.44
C LYS A 203 6.57 -4.20 -3.80
N GLN A 204 6.73 -5.36 -4.42
CA GLN A 204 7.37 -5.47 -5.73
C GLN A 204 6.60 -4.73 -6.83
N ARG A 205 5.25 -4.71 -6.78
CA ARG A 205 4.40 -4.02 -7.78
C ARG A 205 4.40 -2.53 -7.56
N ILE A 206 4.42 -2.09 -6.32
CA ILE A 206 4.57 -0.67 -5.97
C ILE A 206 5.88 -0.13 -6.54
N ILE A 207 6.99 -0.83 -6.30
CA ILE A 207 8.29 -0.43 -6.86
C ILE A 207 8.22 -0.32 -8.39
N ASN A 208 7.59 -1.27 -9.08
CA ASN A 208 7.44 -1.23 -10.54
C ASN A 208 6.63 -0.01 -10.98
N VAL A 209 5.44 0.23 -10.38
CA VAL A 209 4.58 1.37 -10.76
C VAL A 209 5.29 2.70 -10.55
N PHE A 210 5.97 2.87 -9.42
CA PHE A 210 6.69 4.11 -9.13
C PHE A 210 7.91 4.30 -10.05
N THR A 211 8.63 3.22 -10.38
CA THR A 211 9.72 3.27 -11.35
C THR A 211 9.22 3.64 -12.75
N ASP A 212 8.08 3.08 -13.19
CA ASP A 212 7.45 3.42 -14.48
C ASP A 212 6.96 4.89 -14.51
N LYS A 213 6.60 5.46 -13.34
CA LYS A 213 6.28 6.90 -13.18
C LYS A 213 7.52 7.79 -13.21
N GLY A 214 8.73 7.24 -13.24
CA GLY A 214 10.00 7.97 -13.38
C GLY A 214 10.71 8.32 -12.06
N TYR A 215 10.24 7.82 -10.90
CA TYR A 215 10.92 8.04 -9.63
C TYR A 215 12.25 7.29 -9.57
N LYS A 216 13.28 7.92 -8.96
CA LYS A 216 14.59 7.31 -8.76
C LYS A 216 14.49 6.10 -7.84
N LYS A 217 15.12 4.99 -8.26
CA LYS A 217 14.98 3.70 -7.56
C LYS A 217 15.57 3.70 -6.16
N ASP A 218 16.68 4.38 -5.94
CA ASP A 218 17.32 4.54 -4.63
C ASP A 218 16.45 5.33 -3.66
N ILE A 219 15.91 6.47 -4.11
CA ILE A 219 14.94 7.29 -3.35
C ILE A 219 13.70 6.45 -2.99
N LEU A 220 13.14 5.75 -3.97
CA LEU A 220 11.97 4.90 -3.77
C LEU A 220 12.25 3.80 -2.74
N ASN A 221 13.37 3.11 -2.86
CA ASN A 221 13.76 2.06 -1.92
C ASN A 221 13.97 2.59 -0.51
N ALA A 222 14.55 3.80 -0.37
CA ALA A 222 14.74 4.44 0.93
C ALA A 222 13.41 4.58 1.69
N VAL A 223 12.31 4.92 0.99
CA VAL A 223 10.98 5.10 1.61
C VAL A 223 10.23 3.78 1.75
N VAL A 224 10.18 2.96 0.69
CA VAL A 224 9.42 1.69 0.65
C VAL A 224 9.93 0.70 1.70
N ASN A 225 11.25 0.66 1.97
CA ASN A 225 11.81 -0.24 2.97
C ASN A 225 11.45 0.14 4.41
N VAL A 226 11.00 1.38 4.64
CA VAL A 226 10.50 1.81 5.95
C VAL A 226 9.00 1.54 6.06
N ASN A 227 8.21 2.07 5.14
CA ASN A 227 6.76 1.86 5.13
C ASN A 227 6.15 2.22 3.78
N PHE A 228 5.28 1.35 3.25
CA PHE A 228 4.52 1.58 2.03
C PHE A 228 3.01 1.31 2.20
N ASP A 229 2.52 1.30 3.42
CA ASP A 229 1.16 0.88 3.76
C ASP A 229 0.07 1.80 3.16
N ASN A 230 0.37 3.08 2.97
CA ASN A 230 -0.51 4.04 2.30
C ASN A 230 0.18 4.62 1.06
N LEU A 231 -0.38 4.34 -0.13
CA LEU A 231 0.26 4.71 -1.40
C LEU A 231 0.23 6.22 -1.69
N VAL A 232 -0.80 6.93 -1.24
CA VAL A 232 -0.90 8.39 -1.42
C VAL A 232 0.17 9.09 -0.57
N GLU A 233 0.36 8.62 0.66
CA GLU A 233 1.43 9.10 1.52
C GLU A 233 2.81 8.71 0.99
N LEU A 234 2.97 7.47 0.50
CA LEU A 234 4.21 7.00 -0.10
C LEU A 234 4.65 7.90 -1.25
N GLU A 235 3.73 8.24 -2.15
CA GLU A 235 4.02 9.14 -3.28
C GLU A 235 4.48 10.51 -2.79
N HIS A 236 3.82 11.07 -1.78
CA HIS A 236 4.20 12.35 -1.20
C HIS A 236 5.60 12.30 -0.53
N LYS A 237 5.89 11.22 0.21
CA LYS A 237 7.22 11.00 0.84
C LYS A 237 8.33 10.91 -0.21
N VAL A 238 8.12 10.14 -1.27
CA VAL A 238 9.09 9.96 -2.36
C VAL A 238 9.34 11.28 -3.09
N GLN A 239 8.28 12.00 -3.48
CA GLN A 239 8.39 13.31 -4.14
C GLN A 239 9.13 14.33 -3.28
N THR A 240 8.86 14.33 -1.99
CA THR A 240 9.51 15.26 -1.06
C THR A 240 10.99 14.92 -0.89
N LEU A 241 11.31 13.64 -0.75
CA LEU A 241 12.70 13.19 -0.61
C LEU A 241 13.51 13.49 -1.89
N GLU A 242 12.94 13.30 -3.09
CA GLU A 242 13.60 13.70 -4.35
C GLU A 242 13.93 15.19 -4.37
N LYS A 243 13.03 16.07 -3.92
CA LYS A 243 13.29 17.52 -3.84
C LYS A 243 14.40 17.85 -2.86
N VAL A 244 14.39 17.21 -1.68
CA VAL A 244 15.42 17.46 -0.65
C VAL A 244 16.77 16.85 -1.02
N SER A 245 16.78 15.78 -1.80
CA SER A 245 18.03 15.09 -2.20
C SER A 245 18.97 15.94 -3.06
N ILE A 246 18.51 17.05 -3.62
CA ILE A 246 19.35 17.98 -4.40
C ILE A 246 19.99 19.08 -3.55
N GLU A 247 19.64 19.18 -2.27
CA GLU A 247 20.25 20.16 -1.36
C GLU A 247 21.74 19.83 -1.13
N PRO A 248 22.62 20.86 -1.04
CA PRO A 248 24.07 20.63 -0.91
C PRO A 248 24.46 19.78 0.30
N GLU A 249 23.73 19.91 1.40
CA GLU A 249 24.00 19.22 2.65
C GLU A 249 23.58 17.74 2.64
N PHE A 250 22.78 17.32 1.68
CA PHE A 250 22.18 15.98 1.64
C PHE A 250 23.23 14.87 1.60
N ASN A 251 24.20 14.97 0.70
CA ASN A 251 25.27 13.98 0.57
C ASN A 251 26.17 13.92 1.80
N GLU A 252 26.39 15.06 2.47
CA GLU A 252 27.18 15.11 3.70
C GLU A 252 26.46 14.36 4.84
N ILE A 253 25.16 14.60 4.99
CA ILE A 253 24.37 13.91 6.03
C ILE A 253 24.30 12.40 5.76
N ILE A 254 24.16 11.97 4.52
CA ILE A 254 24.21 10.54 4.15
C ILE A 254 25.55 9.91 4.60
N ASN A 255 26.67 10.56 4.33
CA ASN A 255 27.98 10.05 4.72
C ASN A 255 28.11 9.93 6.24
N LEU A 256 27.59 10.90 6.99
CA LEU A 256 27.56 10.84 8.45
C LEU A 256 26.68 9.68 8.95
N LEU A 257 25.51 9.47 8.35
CA LEU A 257 24.62 8.37 8.73
C LEU A 257 25.21 7.00 8.35
N LYS A 258 25.88 6.86 7.20
CA LYS A 258 26.62 5.63 6.84
C LYS A 258 27.74 5.35 7.87
N ARG A 259 28.43 6.39 8.37
CA ARG A 259 29.41 6.26 9.45
C ARG A 259 28.78 5.82 10.76
N ILE A 260 27.64 6.41 11.15
CA ILE A 260 26.87 6.02 12.33
C ILE A 260 26.49 4.55 12.21
N GLU A 261 25.91 4.11 11.12
CA GLU A 261 25.49 2.74 10.89
C GLU A 261 26.63 1.72 11.08
N ASN A 262 27.83 2.01 10.54
CA ASN A 262 28.99 1.16 10.72
C ASN A 262 29.41 1.01 12.19
N ILE A 263 29.15 2.03 13.02
CA ILE A 263 29.47 2.00 14.45
C ILE A 263 28.43 1.20 15.23
N ILE A 264 27.12 1.37 14.92
CA ILE A 264 26.03 0.85 15.71
C ILE A 264 25.58 -0.57 15.33
N LYS A 265 25.93 -1.07 14.13
CA LYS A 265 25.38 -2.31 13.53
C LYS A 265 25.42 -3.54 14.42
N ASP A 266 26.49 -3.70 15.22
CA ASP A 266 26.71 -4.88 16.08
C ASP A 266 26.33 -4.63 17.55
N SER A 267 25.80 -3.42 17.85
CA SER A 267 25.50 -3.03 19.23
C SER A 267 24.08 -3.42 19.65
N LYS A 268 23.95 -3.99 20.85
CA LYS A 268 22.68 -4.28 21.50
C LYS A 268 22.23 -3.15 22.44
N THR A 269 23.08 -2.17 22.74
CA THR A 269 22.81 -1.08 23.67
C THR A 269 21.79 -0.12 23.07
N SER A 270 20.82 0.33 23.88
CA SER A 270 19.75 1.24 23.43
C SER A 270 19.42 2.35 24.45
N GLU A 271 19.88 2.24 25.69
CA GLU A 271 19.58 3.20 26.75
C GLU A 271 20.71 4.23 26.91
N ILE A 272 20.32 5.49 26.91
CA ILE A 272 21.24 6.62 27.12
C ILE A 272 21.25 6.95 28.62
N ASN A 273 22.43 6.89 29.26
CA ASN A 273 22.62 7.37 30.61
C ASN A 273 23.16 8.81 30.58
N LYS A 274 22.33 9.78 30.94
CA LYS A 274 22.68 11.20 30.92
C LYS A 274 23.78 11.56 31.95
N GLU A 275 23.97 10.77 33.00
CA GLU A 275 25.04 10.99 34.00
C GLU A 275 26.44 10.69 33.45
N LEU A 276 26.51 9.90 32.38
CA LEU A 276 27.77 9.57 31.70
C LEU A 276 28.18 10.58 30.62
N LEU A 277 27.37 11.57 30.35
CA LEU A 277 27.70 12.62 29.37
C LEU A 277 28.79 13.54 29.96
N LYS A 278 29.94 13.59 29.29
CA LYS A 278 31.10 14.37 29.76
C LYS A 278 31.49 15.51 28.83
N ASP A 279 31.21 15.34 27.55
CA ASP A 279 31.59 16.28 26.51
C ASP A 279 30.39 17.16 26.10
N GLU A 280 30.63 18.44 25.85
CA GLU A 280 29.56 19.35 25.37
C GLU A 280 28.94 18.89 24.05
N ALA A 281 29.73 18.23 23.20
CA ALA A 281 29.23 17.67 21.93
C ALA A 281 28.32 16.46 22.13
N GLU A 282 28.54 15.64 23.19
CA GLU A 282 27.62 14.56 23.56
C GLU A 282 26.28 15.13 24.01
N ILE A 283 26.32 16.13 24.89
CA ILE A 283 25.12 16.82 25.41
C ILE A 283 24.33 17.47 24.25
N ALA A 284 25.05 18.18 23.36
CA ALA A 284 24.42 18.83 22.20
C ALA A 284 23.74 17.82 21.28
N LEU A 285 24.36 16.67 21.02
CA LEU A 285 23.77 15.62 20.16
C LEU A 285 22.54 14.96 20.77
N VAL A 286 22.56 14.70 22.09
CA VAL A 286 21.40 14.17 22.81
C VAL A 286 20.23 15.14 22.77
N ASN A 287 20.49 16.41 23.10
CA ASN A 287 19.47 17.45 23.08
C ASN A 287 18.86 17.62 21.69
N PHE A 288 19.69 17.61 20.64
CA PHE A 288 19.24 17.67 19.26
C PHE A 288 18.34 16.48 18.90
N ALA A 289 18.74 15.24 19.26
CA ALA A 289 17.95 14.05 18.98
C ALA A 289 16.59 14.07 19.72
N GLU A 290 16.55 14.53 20.97
CA GLU A 290 15.30 14.66 21.74
C GLU A 290 14.38 15.74 21.12
N GLU A 291 14.93 16.90 20.79
CA GLU A 291 14.18 17.98 20.14
C GLU A 291 13.66 17.58 18.75
N PHE A 292 14.51 16.92 17.97
CA PHE A 292 14.11 16.38 16.66
C PHE A 292 12.95 15.40 16.79
N ASN A 293 13.01 14.43 17.72
CA ASN A 293 11.93 13.48 17.92
C ASN A 293 10.59 14.16 18.26
N LEU A 294 10.60 15.17 19.11
CA LEU A 294 9.38 15.93 19.43
C LEU A 294 8.82 16.68 18.23
N LYS A 295 9.69 17.31 17.45
CA LYS A 295 9.29 18.01 16.21
C LYS A 295 8.79 17.01 15.16
N ALA A 296 9.51 15.91 14.96
CA ALA A 296 9.16 14.89 13.99
C ALA A 296 7.74 14.35 14.20
N GLN A 297 7.33 14.07 15.43
CA GLN A 297 5.95 13.63 15.73
C GLN A 297 4.90 14.62 15.23
N THR A 298 5.13 15.93 15.42
CA THR A 298 4.22 16.98 14.96
C THR A 298 4.22 17.10 13.44
N GLU A 299 5.40 17.10 12.83
CA GLU A 299 5.54 17.24 11.37
C GLU A 299 4.95 16.03 10.64
N LEU A 300 5.16 14.81 11.14
CA LEU A 300 4.62 13.59 10.56
C LEU A 300 3.10 13.49 10.70
N SER A 301 2.53 13.89 11.84
CA SER A 301 1.08 13.93 12.01
C SER A 301 0.39 14.95 11.08
N ASN A 302 1.13 15.97 10.63
CA ASN A 302 0.66 16.97 9.66
C ASN A 302 1.08 16.64 8.21
N ASN A 303 1.69 15.50 7.94
CA ASN A 303 2.25 15.10 6.64
C ASN A 303 3.27 16.12 6.07
N ASN A 304 3.98 16.84 6.95
CA ASN A 304 4.97 17.86 6.58
C ASN A 304 6.37 17.22 6.41
N TYR A 305 6.50 16.35 5.42
CA TYR A 305 7.74 15.60 5.16
C TYR A 305 8.91 16.50 4.76
N GLU A 306 8.63 17.64 4.10
CA GLU A 306 9.68 18.59 3.70
C GLU A 306 10.40 19.15 4.93
N LYS A 307 9.64 19.57 5.93
CA LYS A 307 10.23 20.10 7.16
C LYS A 307 10.96 19.00 7.94
N TYR A 308 10.38 17.80 8.02
CA TYR A 308 11.04 16.65 8.63
C TYR A 308 12.44 16.38 8.01
N PHE A 309 12.56 16.34 6.69
CA PHE A 309 13.87 16.14 6.04
C PHE A 309 14.81 17.32 6.21
N LYS A 310 14.32 18.57 6.16
CA LYS A 310 15.13 19.75 6.44
C LYS A 310 15.66 19.77 7.87
N ASP A 311 14.87 19.32 8.84
CA ASP A 311 15.31 19.20 10.22
C ASP A 311 16.42 18.12 10.37
N ILE A 312 16.38 17.03 9.58
CA ILE A 312 17.51 16.07 9.48
C ILE A 312 18.77 16.78 8.98
N LEU A 313 18.67 17.55 7.88
CA LEU A 313 19.82 18.25 7.30
C LEU A 313 20.44 19.25 8.29
N SER A 314 19.62 19.90 9.11
CA SER A 314 20.09 20.85 10.14
C SER A 314 21.00 20.21 11.20
N GLY A 315 20.90 18.90 11.40
CA GLY A 315 21.75 18.14 12.32
C GLY A 315 23.20 17.96 11.88
N LYS A 316 23.52 18.26 10.61
CA LYS A 316 24.86 18.05 10.03
C LYS A 316 25.99 18.59 10.91
N THR A 317 25.91 19.84 11.30
CA THR A 317 26.97 20.50 12.09
C THR A 317 27.12 19.87 13.48
N ILE A 318 26.02 19.53 14.14
CA ILE A 318 26.04 18.92 15.47
C ILE A 318 26.67 17.53 15.41
N ILE A 319 26.30 16.73 14.40
CA ILE A 319 26.84 15.37 14.22
C ILE A 319 28.34 15.44 13.87
N ASN A 320 28.78 16.37 13.01
CA ASN A 320 30.18 16.56 12.71
C ASN A 320 30.98 16.94 13.96
N ASN A 321 30.52 17.92 14.74
CA ASN A 321 31.18 18.34 15.97
C ASN A 321 31.32 17.19 16.96
N PHE A 322 30.31 16.33 17.08
CA PHE A 322 30.39 15.14 17.90
C PHE A 322 31.52 14.21 17.43
N PHE A 323 31.61 13.94 16.14
CA PHE A 323 32.66 13.04 15.62
C PHE A 323 34.07 13.65 15.64
N GLU A 324 34.20 14.96 15.67
CA GLU A 324 35.50 15.65 15.81
C GLU A 324 35.98 15.71 17.26
N SER A 325 35.05 15.89 18.21
CA SER A 325 35.40 16.09 19.64
C SER A 325 35.36 14.79 20.43
N VAL A 326 34.57 13.80 20.04
CA VAL A 326 34.29 12.60 20.84
C VAL A 326 34.85 11.33 20.20
N MET A 327 35.71 10.63 20.94
CA MET A 327 36.18 9.29 20.57
C MET A 327 35.14 8.24 20.93
N VAL A 328 34.26 7.87 19.97
CA VAL A 328 33.14 6.94 20.24
C VAL A 328 33.61 5.61 20.84
N MET A 329 34.69 5.04 20.31
CA MET A 329 35.29 3.78 20.78
C MET A 329 36.23 4.05 21.98
N ASP A 330 35.65 4.51 23.09
CA ASP A 330 36.38 4.75 24.34
C ASP A 330 36.89 3.44 24.94
N LYS A 331 37.95 3.54 25.76
CA LYS A 331 38.51 2.41 26.53
C LYS A 331 37.57 1.95 27.65
N ASP A 332 36.79 2.88 28.21
CA ASP A 332 35.75 2.61 29.17
C ASP A 332 34.49 2.10 28.44
N GLU A 333 34.16 0.83 28.66
CA GLU A 333 33.03 0.16 28.04
C GLU A 333 31.68 0.85 28.37
N MET A 334 31.52 1.48 29.53
CA MET A 334 30.30 2.17 29.91
C MET A 334 30.13 3.44 29.07
N ILE A 335 31.21 4.21 28.93
CA ILE A 335 31.23 5.43 28.10
C ILE A 335 31.01 5.08 26.63
N LYS A 336 31.75 4.09 26.13
CA LYS A 336 31.61 3.59 24.76
C LYS A 336 30.15 3.19 24.44
N ASN A 337 29.55 2.37 25.30
CA ASN A 337 28.19 1.91 25.12
C ASN A 337 27.18 3.07 25.15
N ASN A 338 27.38 4.03 26.04
CA ASN A 338 26.54 5.23 26.10
C ASN A 338 26.62 6.07 24.80
N ARG A 339 27.82 6.27 24.26
CA ARG A 339 28.05 6.97 22.97
C ARG A 339 27.41 6.24 21.79
N ILE A 340 27.48 4.91 21.77
CA ILE A 340 26.80 4.10 20.77
C ILE A 340 25.28 4.22 20.91
N ALA A 341 24.74 4.23 22.13
CA ALA A 341 23.31 4.42 22.38
C ALA A 341 22.80 5.77 21.86
N ILE A 342 23.57 6.84 22.03
CA ILE A 342 23.26 8.17 21.49
C ILE A 342 23.12 8.12 19.95
N LEU A 343 24.13 7.55 19.27
CA LEU A 343 24.13 7.42 17.81
C LEU A 343 22.97 6.56 17.31
N LYS A 344 22.64 5.48 18.04
CA LYS A 344 21.51 4.60 17.69
C LYS A 344 20.17 5.30 17.86
N SER A 345 20.02 6.11 18.90
CA SER A 345 18.81 6.93 19.10
C SER A 345 18.61 7.91 17.94
N LEU A 346 19.68 8.57 17.49
CA LEU A 346 19.65 9.47 16.36
C LEU A 346 19.31 8.76 15.05
N ASP A 347 19.94 7.60 14.76
CA ASP A 347 19.66 6.81 13.56
C ASP A 347 18.19 6.37 13.50
N ASN A 348 17.65 5.91 14.62
CA ASN A 348 16.24 5.54 14.73
C ASN A 348 15.31 6.74 14.51
N ALA A 349 15.66 7.90 15.04
CA ALA A 349 14.88 9.13 14.87
C ALA A 349 14.80 9.57 13.39
N PHE A 350 15.90 9.42 12.67
CA PHE A 350 16.00 9.83 11.26
C PHE A 350 15.40 8.81 10.27
N LYS A 351 15.11 7.59 10.72
CA LYS A 351 14.60 6.49 9.90
C LYS A 351 13.07 6.38 9.83
N GLN A 352 12.33 7.30 10.44
CA GLN A 352 10.87 7.18 10.57
C GLN A 352 10.13 7.27 9.22
N VAL A 353 10.69 7.98 8.24
CA VAL A 353 10.07 8.20 6.91
C VAL A 353 10.83 7.47 5.82
N ALA A 354 12.15 7.50 5.86
CA ALA A 354 13.02 6.92 4.85
C ALA A 354 14.36 6.48 5.45
N ASP A 355 14.93 5.40 4.95
CA ASP A 355 16.31 5.04 5.20
C ASP A 355 17.22 5.70 4.16
N ILE A 356 17.53 6.99 4.37
CA ILE A 356 18.28 7.78 3.38
C ILE A 356 19.72 7.30 3.16
N LYS A 357 20.23 6.40 4.00
CA LYS A 357 21.57 5.81 3.86
C LYS A 357 21.73 4.91 2.63
N VAL A 358 20.61 4.39 2.10
CA VAL A 358 20.62 3.52 0.90
C VAL A 358 20.65 4.32 -0.39
N ILE A 359 20.62 5.65 -0.31
CA ILE A 359 20.71 6.55 -1.46
C ILE A 359 22.18 6.72 -1.85
N ASP A 360 22.46 6.64 -3.16
CA ASP A 360 23.80 6.79 -3.73
C ASP A 360 24.08 8.22 -4.20
#